data_a7b9c525d655dbbea5f15725fe883385
#
_entry.id   a7b9c525d655dbbea5f15725fe883385
#
_cell.length_a   1.000
_cell.length_b   1.000
_cell.length_c   1.000
_cell.angle_alpha   90.00
_cell.angle_beta   90.00
_cell.angle_gamma   90.00
#
_symmetry.space_group_name_H-M   'P 1'
#
loop_
_entity.id
_entity.type
_entity.pdbx_description
1 polymer ?
#
loop_
_entity_poly.entity_id
_entity_poly.type
_entity_poly.pdbx_seq_one_letter_code
_entity_poly.pdbx_strand_id
1 'polypeptide(L)'
;LLPTKEQREYMYHRVREIRGFTGGKQIFAFDFQNDGEYVGGCIAGGRNYFHINANGDAEPCVFIHYSSANIKEVSVLDALRQPLFMAYHNNQPFNNNHLRPCPMLENPEKLQQMVHETGAKSTDLQSPESVEHLCGKCEQYASIWKEKADELWEKSGKAKKEA
;
A
#
# COMPACT_ATOMS: atom_id res chain seq x y z
N LEU A 1 -6.91 -0.44 -14.72
CA LEU A 1 -8.16 0.26 -14.45
C LEU A 1 -8.33 0.39 -12.93
N LEU A 2 -8.22 1.60 -12.41
CA LEU A 2 -8.46 1.90 -10.99
C LEU A 2 -9.93 2.28 -10.78
N PRO A 3 -10.55 1.99 -9.62
CA PRO A 3 -11.91 2.39 -9.33
C PRO A 3 -12.03 3.92 -9.23
N THR A 4 -13.19 4.47 -9.58
CA THR A 4 -13.47 5.89 -9.35
C THR A 4 -13.66 6.18 -7.85
N LYS A 5 -13.66 7.47 -7.48
CA LYS A 5 -13.93 7.91 -6.12
C LYS A 5 -15.28 7.39 -5.59
N GLU A 6 -16.30 7.44 -6.40
CA GLU A 6 -17.65 6.99 -6.08
C GLU A 6 -17.71 5.46 -5.91
N GLN A 7 -16.97 4.72 -6.75
CA GLN A 7 -16.85 3.28 -6.63
C GLN A 7 -16.11 2.89 -5.35
N ARG A 8 -15.02 3.61 -4.98
CA ARG A 8 -14.32 3.37 -3.71
C ARG A 8 -15.19 3.68 -2.50
N GLU A 9 -15.93 4.79 -2.51
CA GLU A 9 -16.88 5.12 -1.45
C GLU A 9 -17.97 4.05 -1.31
N TYR A 10 -18.54 3.59 -2.44
CA TYR A 10 -19.49 2.48 -2.43
C TYR A 10 -18.87 1.21 -1.84
N MET A 11 -17.67 0.84 -2.25
CA MET A 11 -16.96 -0.33 -1.72
C MET A 11 -16.69 -0.21 -0.23
N TYR A 12 -16.28 0.96 0.24
CA TYR A 12 -16.07 1.23 1.66
C TYR A 12 -17.31 0.90 2.50
N HIS A 13 -18.49 1.35 2.09
CA HIS A 13 -19.74 1.06 2.79
C HIS A 13 -20.18 -0.39 2.60
N ARG A 14 -20.09 -0.91 1.40
CA ARG A 14 -20.56 -2.26 1.07
C ARG A 14 -19.75 -3.37 1.74
N VAL A 15 -18.44 -3.23 1.80
CA VAL A 15 -17.57 -4.19 2.50
C VAL A 15 -17.90 -4.23 3.99
N ARG A 16 -18.15 -3.07 4.61
CA ARG A 16 -18.57 -3.00 6.03
C ARG A 16 -19.91 -3.69 6.27
N GLU A 17 -20.85 -3.54 5.37
CA GLU A 17 -22.15 -4.21 5.43
C GLU A 17 -21.99 -5.74 5.35
N ILE A 18 -21.29 -6.26 4.36
CA ILE A 18 -21.11 -7.72 4.20
C ILE A 18 -20.24 -8.34 5.30
N ARG A 19 -19.40 -7.59 5.98
CA ARG A 19 -18.67 -8.01 7.18
C ARG A 19 -19.55 -7.99 8.44
N GLY A 20 -20.80 -7.53 8.35
CA GLY A 20 -21.75 -7.48 9.43
C GLY A 20 -21.56 -6.32 10.42
N PHE A 21 -20.80 -5.28 10.09
CA PHE A 21 -20.62 -4.10 10.96
C PHE A 21 -21.91 -3.27 11.10
N THR A 22 -22.87 -3.48 10.21
CA THR A 22 -24.19 -2.83 10.23
C THR A 22 -25.34 -3.81 10.53
N GLY A 23 -25.01 -5.04 10.94
CA GLY A 23 -25.96 -6.13 11.19
C GLY A 23 -26.13 -7.07 9.97
N GLY A 24 -26.75 -8.23 10.19
CA GLY A 24 -26.96 -9.24 9.16
C GLY A 24 -25.95 -10.40 9.20
N LYS A 25 -25.95 -11.22 8.14
CA LYS A 25 -25.02 -12.34 7.99
C LYS A 25 -23.61 -11.83 7.68
N GLN A 26 -22.64 -12.33 8.43
CA GLN A 26 -21.25 -11.98 8.23
C GLN A 26 -20.59 -12.87 7.17
N ILE A 27 -19.84 -12.25 6.26
CA ILE A 27 -18.96 -12.94 5.33
C ILE A 27 -17.54 -12.47 5.60
N PHE A 28 -16.60 -13.40 5.72
CA PHE A 28 -15.19 -13.04 5.76
C PHE A 28 -14.79 -12.46 4.39
N ALA A 29 -14.44 -11.20 4.37
CA ALA A 29 -13.96 -10.50 3.18
C ALA A 29 -12.66 -9.76 3.52
N PHE A 30 -11.70 -9.79 2.61
CA PHE A 30 -10.40 -9.14 2.73
C PHE A 30 -10.24 -8.11 1.63
N ASP A 31 -9.86 -6.88 1.98
CA ASP A 31 -9.65 -5.79 1.04
C ASP A 31 -8.33 -5.09 1.34
N PHE A 32 -7.28 -5.47 0.63
CA PHE A 32 -5.93 -4.96 0.85
C PHE A 32 -5.83 -3.43 0.81
N GLN A 33 -6.64 -2.76 -0.01
CA GLN A 33 -6.60 -1.31 -0.16
C GLN A 33 -7.34 -0.57 0.95
N ASN A 34 -8.49 -1.12 1.39
CA ASN A 34 -9.36 -0.41 2.33
C ASN A 34 -9.25 -0.93 3.77
N ASP A 35 -8.52 -2.03 4.00
CA ASP A 35 -8.34 -2.60 5.34
C ASP A 35 -7.26 -1.89 6.17
N GLY A 36 -6.56 -0.91 5.63
CA GLY A 36 -5.54 -0.14 6.35
C GLY A 36 -6.04 0.41 7.69
N GLU A 37 -7.31 0.79 7.78
CA GLU A 37 -7.92 1.27 9.01
C GLU A 37 -8.04 0.23 10.14
N TYR A 38 -7.99 -1.07 9.80
CA TYR A 38 -8.07 -2.18 10.78
C TYR A 38 -6.71 -2.73 11.16
N VAL A 39 -5.73 -2.58 10.27
CA VAL A 39 -4.37 -3.13 10.44
C VAL A 39 -3.30 -2.06 10.68
N GLY A 40 -3.70 -0.80 10.82
CA GLY A 40 -2.79 0.31 11.11
C GLY A 40 -1.90 0.68 9.92
N GLY A 41 -2.47 0.78 8.72
CA GLY A 41 -1.76 1.19 7.51
C GLY A 41 -1.46 0.06 6.52
N CYS A 42 -0.41 0.20 5.74
CA CYS A 42 -0.01 -0.78 4.72
C CYS A 42 0.60 -2.03 5.35
N ILE A 43 0.25 -3.22 4.83
CA ILE A 43 0.79 -4.51 5.30
C ILE A 43 2.06 -4.97 4.57
N ALA A 44 2.43 -4.27 3.49
CA ALA A 44 3.51 -4.63 2.58
C ALA A 44 4.93 -4.37 3.14
N GLY A 45 5.93 -4.65 2.33
CA GLY A 45 7.33 -4.40 2.67
C GLY A 45 7.86 -5.27 3.82
N GLY A 46 7.34 -6.50 3.95
CA GLY A 46 7.76 -7.44 4.99
C GLY A 46 7.10 -7.24 6.34
N ARG A 47 6.18 -6.28 6.51
CA ARG A 47 5.46 -6.09 7.77
C ARG A 47 4.56 -7.30 8.11
N ASN A 48 3.64 -7.64 7.22
CA ASN A 48 2.77 -8.81 7.32
C ASN A 48 2.86 -9.68 6.07
N TYR A 49 3.37 -9.11 4.97
CA TYR A 49 3.44 -9.77 3.68
C TYR A 49 4.49 -9.07 2.80
N PHE A 50 5.07 -9.82 1.89
CA PHE A 50 5.85 -9.35 0.75
C PHE A 50 5.67 -10.31 -0.42
N HIS A 51 6.13 -9.94 -1.60
CA HIS A 51 6.03 -10.75 -2.81
C HIS A 51 7.42 -11.22 -3.25
N ILE A 52 7.49 -12.45 -3.71
CA ILE A 52 8.67 -12.97 -4.41
C ILE A 52 8.25 -13.23 -5.85
N ASN A 53 8.85 -12.51 -6.80
CA ASN A 53 8.54 -12.68 -8.20
C ASN A 53 9.20 -13.95 -8.80
N ALA A 54 8.88 -14.27 -10.06
CA ALA A 54 9.39 -15.47 -10.73
C ALA A 54 10.93 -15.47 -10.88
N ASN A 55 11.57 -14.31 -10.83
CA ASN A 55 13.03 -14.19 -10.91
C ASN A 55 13.71 -14.36 -9.54
N GLY A 56 12.94 -14.37 -8.45
CA GLY A 56 13.41 -14.45 -7.07
C GLY A 56 13.62 -13.11 -6.39
N ASP A 57 13.24 -11.99 -7.01
CA ASP A 57 13.35 -10.69 -6.37
C ASP A 57 12.31 -10.54 -5.27
N ALA A 58 12.73 -10.03 -4.11
CA ALA A 58 11.86 -9.78 -2.98
C ALA A 58 11.28 -8.36 -3.10
N GLU A 59 10.04 -8.26 -3.53
CA GLU A 59 9.30 -7.01 -3.77
C GLU A 59 8.41 -6.65 -2.58
N PRO A 60 8.17 -5.36 -2.31
CA PRO A 60 7.28 -4.94 -1.21
C PRO A 60 5.88 -5.54 -1.30
N CYS A 61 5.30 -5.56 -2.49
CA CYS A 61 4.00 -6.19 -2.78
C CYS A 61 3.91 -6.55 -4.26
N VAL A 62 2.87 -7.30 -4.62
CA VAL A 62 2.60 -7.74 -6.01
C VAL A 62 2.40 -6.61 -7.03
N PHE A 63 2.22 -5.37 -6.58
CA PHE A 63 2.00 -4.20 -7.44
C PHE A 63 3.21 -3.25 -7.53
N ILE A 64 4.24 -3.48 -6.72
CA ILE A 64 5.40 -2.58 -6.61
C ILE A 64 6.66 -3.37 -6.96
N HIS A 65 7.11 -3.21 -8.21
CA HIS A 65 8.17 -3.95 -8.84
C HIS A 65 9.55 -3.29 -8.65
N TYR A 66 9.96 -3.12 -7.38
CA TYR A 66 11.29 -2.66 -6.98
C TYR A 66 11.87 -3.56 -5.91
N SER A 67 13.16 -3.83 -5.98
CA SER A 67 13.86 -4.63 -5.00
C SER A 67 15.33 -4.23 -4.85
N SER A 68 15.90 -4.57 -3.72
CA SER A 68 17.34 -4.54 -3.43
C SER A 68 17.87 -5.94 -3.07
N ALA A 69 17.05 -6.99 -3.16
CA ALA A 69 17.44 -8.34 -2.77
C ALA A 69 16.78 -9.43 -3.61
N ASN A 70 17.54 -10.48 -3.91
CA ASN A 70 17.07 -11.66 -4.62
C ASN A 70 17.30 -12.92 -3.75
N ILE A 71 16.28 -13.74 -3.55
CA ILE A 71 16.34 -14.94 -2.69
C ILE A 71 17.22 -16.07 -3.25
N LYS A 72 17.71 -15.96 -4.47
CA LYS A 72 18.74 -16.86 -5.00
C LYS A 72 20.13 -16.48 -4.53
N GLU A 73 20.30 -15.26 -4.01
CA GLU A 73 21.58 -14.70 -3.57
C GLU A 73 21.67 -14.54 -2.07
N VAL A 74 20.52 -14.27 -1.40
CA VAL A 74 20.44 -14.06 0.04
C VAL A 74 19.34 -14.91 0.67
N SER A 75 19.43 -15.12 1.98
CA SER A 75 18.33 -15.80 2.70
C SER A 75 17.06 -14.97 2.74
N VAL A 76 15.91 -15.61 2.93
CA VAL A 76 14.62 -14.92 3.09
C VAL A 76 14.67 -13.93 4.27
N LEU A 77 15.37 -14.27 5.35
CA LEU A 77 15.52 -13.37 6.50
C LEU A 77 16.37 -12.14 6.17
N ASP A 78 17.39 -12.28 5.34
CA ASP A 78 18.19 -11.14 4.87
C ASP A 78 17.40 -10.30 3.87
N ALA A 79 16.62 -10.94 2.99
CA ALA A 79 15.71 -10.22 2.09
C ALA A 79 14.68 -9.38 2.86
N LEU A 80 14.18 -9.83 4.02
CA LEU A 80 13.30 -9.04 4.89
C LEU A 80 14.00 -7.81 5.52
N ARG A 81 15.33 -7.80 5.53
CA ARG A 81 16.14 -6.68 6.04
C ARG A 81 16.74 -5.81 4.94
N GLN A 82 16.34 -6.03 3.69
CA GLN A 82 16.80 -5.21 2.58
C GLN A 82 16.48 -3.72 2.78
N PRO A 83 17.29 -2.80 2.22
CA PRO A 83 17.11 -1.38 2.43
C PRO A 83 15.69 -0.87 2.14
N LEU A 84 15.06 -1.32 1.06
CA LEU A 84 13.70 -0.91 0.72
C LEU A 84 12.66 -1.34 1.77
N PHE A 85 12.77 -2.57 2.31
CA PHE A 85 11.84 -3.04 3.35
C PHE A 85 12.08 -2.31 4.67
N MET A 86 13.32 -1.99 5.00
CA MET A 86 13.64 -1.16 6.17
C MET A 86 13.10 0.26 6.02
N ALA A 87 13.14 0.84 4.79
CA ALA A 87 12.50 2.11 4.51
C ALA A 87 10.98 2.04 4.69
N TYR A 88 10.34 0.95 4.23
CA TYR A 88 8.92 0.70 4.52
C TYR A 88 8.63 0.65 6.02
N HIS A 89 9.42 -0.09 6.78
CA HIS A 89 9.27 -0.20 8.23
C HIS A 89 9.38 1.16 8.92
N ASN A 90 10.37 1.96 8.55
CA ASN A 90 10.66 3.24 9.20
C ASN A 90 9.68 4.36 8.83
N ASN A 91 9.01 4.27 7.68
CA ASN A 91 8.09 5.28 7.18
C ASN A 91 6.61 4.96 7.41
N GLN A 92 6.30 3.81 8.00
CA GLN A 92 4.90 3.47 8.31
C GLN A 92 4.44 4.11 9.62
N PRO A 93 3.17 4.51 9.68
CA PRO A 93 2.19 4.55 8.59
C PRO A 93 2.53 5.64 7.57
N PHE A 94 2.38 5.36 6.27
CA PHE A 94 2.67 6.34 5.22
C PHE A 94 1.72 7.54 5.23
N ASN A 95 0.58 7.39 5.91
CA ASN A 95 -0.42 8.43 6.10
C ASN A 95 -1.17 8.20 7.41
N ASN A 96 -1.44 9.25 8.17
CA ASN A 96 -2.26 9.17 9.39
C ASN A 96 -3.73 8.84 9.10
N ASN A 97 -4.21 9.12 7.89
CA ASN A 97 -5.47 8.62 7.41
C ASN A 97 -5.28 7.21 6.81
N HIS A 98 -5.62 6.18 7.59
CA HIS A 98 -5.44 4.80 7.19
C HIS A 98 -6.41 4.31 6.10
N LEU A 99 -7.30 5.15 5.59
CA LEU A 99 -8.00 4.94 4.32
C LEU A 99 -7.14 5.29 3.10
N ARG A 100 -5.90 5.74 3.35
CA ARG A 100 -4.88 6.06 2.36
C ARG A 100 -3.55 5.35 2.69
N PRO A 101 -3.56 4.01 2.85
CA PRO A 101 -2.40 3.30 3.38
C PRO A 101 -1.29 3.05 2.36
N CYS A 102 -1.59 3.08 1.04
CA CYS A 102 -0.66 2.62 0.01
C CYS A 102 0.37 3.70 -0.35
N PRO A 103 1.67 3.37 -0.32
CA PRO A 103 2.71 4.34 -0.71
C PRO A 103 2.78 4.57 -2.24
N MET A 104 2.15 3.72 -3.05
CA MET A 104 2.09 3.93 -4.50
C MET A 104 0.82 4.69 -4.91
N LEU A 105 -0.35 4.18 -4.52
CA LEU A 105 -1.63 4.70 -5.02
C LEU A 105 -2.09 5.97 -4.33
N GLU A 106 -1.66 6.20 -3.09
CA GLU A 106 -2.24 7.26 -2.25
C GLU A 106 -1.20 8.23 -1.69
N ASN A 107 0.08 7.82 -1.67
CA ASN A 107 1.20 8.60 -1.19
C ASN A 107 2.42 8.40 -2.12
N PRO A 108 2.29 8.67 -3.44
CA PRO A 108 3.32 8.33 -4.43
C PRO A 108 4.68 8.98 -4.15
N GLU A 109 4.69 10.15 -3.52
CA GLU A 109 5.90 10.82 -3.06
C GLU A 109 6.71 9.99 -2.04
N LYS A 110 6.02 9.17 -1.23
CA LYS A 110 6.67 8.29 -0.25
C LYS A 110 7.39 7.12 -0.92
N LEU A 111 6.74 6.51 -1.93
CA LEU A 111 7.39 5.44 -2.68
C LEU A 111 8.61 5.95 -3.43
N GLN A 112 8.47 7.09 -4.13
CA GLN A 112 9.57 7.71 -4.86
C GLN A 112 10.76 8.00 -3.96
N GLN A 113 10.51 8.63 -2.80
CA GLN A 113 11.53 8.89 -1.80
C GLN A 113 12.24 7.60 -1.36
N MET A 114 11.49 6.57 -0.95
CA MET A 114 12.07 5.31 -0.47
C MET A 114 12.91 4.60 -1.53
N VAL A 115 12.45 4.56 -2.78
CA VAL A 115 13.21 3.92 -3.87
C VAL A 115 14.53 4.67 -4.13
N HIS A 116 14.51 6.01 -4.13
CA HIS A 116 15.73 6.82 -4.31
C HIS A 116 16.71 6.65 -3.13
N GLU A 117 16.24 6.76 -1.90
CA GLU A 117 17.09 6.66 -0.71
C GLU A 117 17.76 5.30 -0.58
N THR A 118 17.07 4.24 -1.03
CA THR A 118 17.57 2.87 -0.90
C THR A 118 18.31 2.36 -2.13
N GLY A 119 18.22 3.07 -3.25
CA GLY A 119 18.79 2.64 -4.52
C GLY A 119 18.16 1.36 -5.07
N ALA A 120 16.94 1.02 -4.64
CA ALA A 120 16.20 -0.14 -5.14
C ALA A 120 15.95 0.00 -6.66
N LYS A 121 16.06 -1.12 -7.37
CA LYS A 121 15.97 -1.15 -8.83
C LYS A 121 14.65 -1.77 -9.28
N SER A 122 14.17 -1.36 -10.45
CA SER A 122 13.04 -2.03 -11.09
C SER A 122 13.36 -3.51 -11.32
N THR A 123 12.42 -4.36 -10.98
CA THR A 123 12.47 -5.81 -11.18
C THR A 123 11.75 -6.26 -12.44
N ASP A 124 11.16 -5.34 -13.20
CA ASP A 124 10.65 -5.60 -14.53
C ASP A 124 11.80 -5.69 -15.53
N LEU A 125 12.10 -6.91 -15.97
CA LEU A 125 13.20 -7.19 -16.89
C LEU A 125 12.89 -6.80 -18.32
N GLN A 126 11.62 -6.77 -18.72
CA GLN A 126 11.22 -6.48 -20.10
C GLN A 126 11.08 -4.97 -20.35
N SER A 127 10.53 -4.27 -19.38
CA SER A 127 10.27 -2.83 -19.48
C SER A 127 10.55 -2.14 -18.15
N PRO A 128 11.84 -2.04 -17.73
CA PRO A 128 12.19 -1.39 -16.48
C PRO A 128 11.55 0.00 -16.39
N GLU A 129 10.71 0.20 -15.38
CA GLU A 129 9.99 1.44 -15.18
C GLU A 129 10.70 2.29 -14.11
N SER A 130 10.89 3.58 -14.36
CA SER A 130 11.37 4.49 -13.32
C SER A 130 10.28 4.77 -12.29
N VAL A 131 10.70 5.01 -11.05
CA VAL A 131 9.76 5.28 -9.97
C VAL A 131 9.00 6.59 -10.19
N GLU A 132 9.61 7.58 -10.87
CA GLU A 132 8.95 8.84 -11.25
C GLU A 132 7.78 8.59 -12.21
N HIS A 133 7.99 7.74 -13.21
CA HIS A 133 6.95 7.41 -14.17
C HIS A 133 5.81 6.63 -13.51
N LEU A 134 6.11 5.64 -12.66
CA LEU A 134 5.10 4.90 -11.90
C LEU A 134 4.31 5.83 -10.98
N CYS A 135 4.99 6.64 -10.18
CA CYS A 135 4.36 7.56 -9.23
C CYS A 135 3.54 8.65 -9.92
N GLY A 136 4.04 9.21 -11.04
CA GLY A 136 3.31 10.20 -11.82
C GLY A 136 1.96 9.70 -12.34
N LYS A 137 1.84 8.40 -12.66
CA LYS A 137 0.55 7.79 -13.01
C LYS A 137 -0.46 7.76 -11.85
N CYS A 138 0.02 7.79 -10.62
CA CYS A 138 -0.81 7.66 -9.42
C CYS A 138 -1.21 9.01 -8.80
N GLU A 139 -0.51 10.10 -9.10
CA GLU A 139 -0.72 11.42 -8.47
C GLU A 139 -2.16 11.94 -8.61
N GLN A 140 -2.72 11.88 -9.80
CA GLN A 140 -4.10 12.31 -10.03
C GLN A 140 -5.09 11.46 -9.22
N TYR A 141 -4.89 10.14 -9.20
CA TYR A 141 -5.73 9.22 -8.45
C TYR A 141 -5.65 9.49 -6.94
N ALA A 142 -4.44 9.66 -6.41
CA ALA A 142 -4.20 10.00 -5.01
C ALA A 142 -4.92 11.30 -4.60
N SER A 143 -4.82 12.33 -5.45
CA SER A 143 -5.47 13.63 -5.23
C SER A 143 -7.00 13.53 -5.21
N ILE A 144 -7.59 12.82 -6.19
CA ILE A 144 -9.06 12.66 -6.29
C ILE A 144 -9.62 11.89 -5.07
N TRP A 145 -8.91 10.84 -4.62
CA TRP A 145 -9.37 10.06 -3.48
C TRP A 145 -9.18 10.77 -2.14
N LYS A 146 -8.18 11.63 -2.03
CA LYS A 146 -7.81 12.30 -0.78
C LYS A 146 -8.98 12.96 -0.08
N GLU A 147 -9.74 13.80 -0.79
CA GLU A 147 -10.85 14.57 -0.20
C GLU A 147 -11.91 13.65 0.42
N LYS A 148 -12.30 12.61 -0.32
CA LYS A 148 -13.30 11.66 0.16
C LYS A 148 -12.78 10.79 1.30
N ALA A 149 -11.53 10.35 1.23
CA ALA A 149 -10.90 9.59 2.30
C ALA A 149 -10.83 10.40 3.60
N ASP A 150 -10.47 11.67 3.51
CA ASP A 150 -10.38 12.55 4.68
C ASP A 150 -11.77 12.78 5.30
N GLU A 151 -12.81 13.01 4.49
CA GLU A 151 -14.20 13.11 4.95
C GLU A 151 -14.66 11.83 5.69
N LEU A 152 -14.40 10.67 5.10
CA LEU A 152 -14.79 9.37 5.69
C LEU A 152 -14.02 9.09 6.99
N TRP A 153 -12.73 9.45 7.02
CA TRP A 153 -11.88 9.26 8.19
C TRP A 153 -12.34 10.11 9.37
N GLU A 154 -12.64 11.37 9.14
CA GLU A 154 -13.20 12.27 10.17
C GLU A 154 -14.54 11.76 10.69
N LYS A 155 -15.46 11.35 9.80
CA LYS A 155 -16.77 10.79 10.18
C LYS A 155 -16.66 9.49 10.97
N SER A 156 -15.61 8.69 10.77
CA SER A 156 -15.37 7.46 11.53
C SER A 156 -15.02 7.70 12.99
N GLY A 157 -14.63 8.91 13.37
CA GLY A 157 -14.16 9.27 14.71
C GLY A 157 -12.78 8.71 15.09
N LYS A 158 -12.09 8.04 14.14
CA LYS A 158 -10.77 7.44 14.38
C LYS A 158 -9.66 8.49 14.39
N ALA A 159 -9.80 9.57 13.64
CA ALA A 159 -8.86 10.69 13.63
C ALA A 159 -8.57 11.28 15.03
N LYS A 160 -9.52 11.18 15.97
CA LYS A 160 -9.39 11.69 17.34
C LYS A 160 -8.71 10.73 18.31
N LYS A 161 -8.46 9.47 17.91
CA LYS A 161 -7.84 8.45 18.78
C LYS A 161 -6.34 8.33 18.58
N GLU A 162 -5.81 8.92 17.53
CA GLU A 162 -4.40 8.83 17.13
C GLU A 162 -3.63 10.15 17.37
N ALA A 163 -4.31 11.19 17.85
CA ALA A 163 -3.74 12.47 18.30
C ALA A 163 -3.49 12.45 19.81
#